data_3d6a6880556450a5c44a380849e8a6f0
#
_entry.id   3d6a6880556450a5c44a380849e8a6f0
#
_cell.length_a   1.000
_cell.length_b   1.000
_cell.length_c   1.000
_cell.angle_alpha   90.00
_cell.angle_beta   90.00
_cell.angle_gamma   90.00
#
_symmetry.space_group_name_H-M   'P 1'
#
loop_
_entity.id
_entity.type
_entity.pdbx_description
1 polymer ?
#
loop_
_entity_poly.entity_id
_entity_poly.type
_entity_poly.pdbx_seq_one_letter_code
_entity_poly.pdbx_strand_id
1 'polypeptide(L)'
;MKKIGLVYVKGAVPGFEDFGKLPTDIVKSNGLVNGIKASEELDALIIPGGTILESEDISCELASEIKQIAKDGKPIVGVCAGFQLLANQTDIGRKSEVPIIKEGLGLIDIDFSPLISSDRVKAKVYDNSFITKGQNEDVTGFHTHTYGKAEGDAKPLFYSQIQRMNYGDVNKKSEYNIVSGACNDEGNVIGTMIHNILDENPII
;
A
#
# COMPACT_ATOMS: atom_id res chain seq x y z
N MET A 1 17.59 0.49 18.94
CA MET A 1 16.99 1.31 17.85
C MET A 1 16.00 0.42 17.16
N LYS A 2 14.82 0.89 16.78
CA LYS A 2 13.86 0.08 16.01
C LYS A 2 14.40 -0.18 14.60
N LYS A 3 14.25 -1.41 14.14
CA LYS A 3 14.68 -1.84 12.81
C LYS A 3 13.47 -1.89 11.87
N ILE A 4 13.47 -1.04 10.86
CA ILE A 4 12.39 -0.91 9.89
C ILE A 4 12.91 -1.31 8.52
N GLY A 5 12.37 -2.41 7.98
CA GLY A 5 12.74 -2.91 6.67
C GLY A 5 12.01 -2.19 5.54
N LEU A 6 12.70 -1.95 4.44
CA LEU A 6 12.10 -1.53 3.17
C LEU A 6 12.27 -2.66 2.16
N VAL A 7 11.16 -3.16 1.61
CA VAL A 7 11.19 -4.17 0.54
C VAL A 7 11.77 -3.54 -0.73
N TYR A 8 12.86 -4.11 -1.22
CA TYR A 8 13.54 -3.67 -2.44
C TYR A 8 13.76 -4.84 -3.38
N VAL A 9 12.82 -5.01 -4.28
CA VAL A 9 12.73 -6.07 -5.29
C VAL A 9 12.53 -5.45 -6.66
N LYS A 10 12.59 -6.24 -7.71
CA LYS A 10 12.28 -5.77 -9.07
C LYS A 10 10.87 -5.18 -9.09
N GLY A 11 10.72 -4.02 -9.72
CA GLY A 11 9.46 -3.28 -9.76
C GLY A 11 9.19 -2.39 -8.56
N ALA A 12 9.93 -2.48 -7.46
CA ALA A 12 9.84 -1.55 -6.36
C ALA A 12 10.40 -0.17 -6.76
N VAL A 13 9.65 0.89 -6.49
CA VAL A 13 10.03 2.29 -6.77
C VAL A 13 9.90 3.11 -5.48
N PRO A 14 10.81 2.91 -4.52
CA PRO A 14 10.74 3.63 -3.24
C PRO A 14 10.97 5.14 -3.37
N GLY A 15 11.53 5.60 -4.48
CA GLY A 15 11.79 7.02 -4.74
C GLY A 15 10.54 7.88 -4.99
N PHE A 16 9.33 7.30 -4.97
CA PHE A 16 8.09 8.07 -4.90
C PHE A 16 7.84 8.66 -3.51
N GLU A 17 8.48 8.10 -2.49
CA GLU A 17 8.35 8.51 -1.10
C GLU A 17 9.70 9.05 -0.61
N ASP A 18 9.67 10.07 0.22
CA ASP A 18 10.82 10.45 1.05
C ASP A 18 10.61 9.91 2.46
N PHE A 19 10.91 8.63 2.66
CA PHE A 19 10.75 8.01 3.98
C PHE A 19 11.71 8.60 5.04
N GLY A 20 12.57 9.55 4.66
CA GLY A 20 13.54 10.15 5.55
C GLY A 20 14.47 9.12 6.18
N LYS A 21 14.43 9.01 7.51
CA LYS A 21 15.23 8.05 8.28
C LYS A 21 14.44 6.82 8.75
N LEU A 22 13.21 6.63 8.30
CA LEU A 22 12.38 5.51 8.73
C LEU A 22 12.97 4.14 8.37
N PRO A 23 13.29 3.85 7.09
CA PRO A 23 13.91 2.58 6.77
C PRO A 23 15.34 2.53 7.29
N THR A 24 15.65 1.48 8.06
CA THR A 24 16.99 1.20 8.56
C THR A 24 17.69 0.10 7.78
N ASP A 25 16.90 -0.78 7.15
CA ASP A 25 17.36 -2.00 6.53
C ASP A 25 16.64 -2.27 5.21
N ILE A 26 17.29 -2.99 4.30
CA ILE A 26 16.73 -3.41 3.02
C ILE A 26 16.38 -4.89 3.07
N VAL A 27 15.15 -5.21 2.70
CA VAL A 27 14.66 -6.59 2.52
C VAL A 27 14.69 -6.95 1.04
N LYS A 28 15.43 -7.98 0.70
CA LYS A 28 15.58 -8.47 -0.68
C LYS A 28 14.55 -9.56 -1.02
N SER A 29 14.53 -9.97 -2.29
CA SER A 29 13.61 -11.01 -2.78
C SER A 29 13.72 -12.35 -2.04
N ASN A 30 14.83 -12.66 -1.42
CA ASN A 30 15.00 -13.86 -0.60
C ASN A 30 14.46 -13.76 0.83
N GLY A 31 13.81 -12.64 1.20
CA GLY A 31 13.25 -12.42 2.54
C GLY A 31 14.27 -12.19 3.65
N LEU A 32 15.54 -11.94 3.30
CA LEU A 32 16.61 -11.76 4.28
C LEU A 32 17.02 -10.29 4.44
N VAL A 33 17.43 -9.97 5.66
CA VAL A 33 18.11 -8.73 6.04
C VAL A 33 19.47 -9.11 6.61
N ASN A 34 20.54 -8.72 5.96
CA ASN A 34 21.91 -9.03 6.39
C ASN A 34 22.17 -10.55 6.66
N GLY A 35 21.46 -11.42 5.92
CA GLY A 35 21.56 -12.88 6.06
C GLY A 35 20.65 -13.48 7.15
N ILE A 36 19.87 -12.69 7.83
CA ILE A 36 18.89 -13.10 8.85
C ILE A 36 17.48 -12.98 8.26
N LYS A 37 16.56 -13.80 8.68
CA LYS A 37 15.15 -13.69 8.28
C LYS A 37 14.56 -12.33 8.66
N ALA A 38 13.81 -11.72 7.75
CA ALA A 38 13.23 -10.41 8.00
C ALA A 38 12.26 -10.43 9.20
N SER A 39 11.51 -11.52 9.38
CA SER A 39 10.60 -11.69 10.52
C SER A 39 11.32 -11.74 11.88
N GLU A 40 12.55 -12.24 11.92
CA GLU A 40 13.36 -12.30 13.15
C GLU A 40 14.07 -10.98 13.44
N GLU A 41 14.51 -10.27 12.38
CA GLU A 41 15.38 -9.10 12.51
C GLU A 41 14.63 -7.78 12.62
N LEU A 42 13.44 -7.66 12.00
CA LEU A 42 12.74 -6.39 11.89
C LEU A 42 11.68 -6.19 12.97
N ASP A 43 11.47 -4.93 13.36
CA ASP A 43 10.36 -4.47 14.19
C ASP A 43 9.15 -4.00 13.34
N ALA A 44 9.36 -3.58 12.10
CA ALA A 44 8.32 -3.16 11.17
C ALA A 44 8.77 -3.30 9.71
N LEU A 45 7.82 -3.26 8.77
CA LEU A 45 8.09 -3.41 7.34
C LEU A 45 7.36 -2.35 6.52
N ILE A 46 8.06 -1.80 5.51
CA ILE A 46 7.49 -0.94 4.48
C ILE A 46 7.60 -1.65 3.13
N ILE A 47 6.48 -1.69 2.40
CA ILE A 47 6.43 -2.21 1.03
C ILE A 47 6.10 -1.02 0.12
N PRO A 48 7.02 -0.56 -0.73
CA PRO A 48 6.84 0.66 -1.52
C PRO A 48 5.92 0.45 -2.70
N GLY A 49 5.59 1.54 -3.38
CA GLY A 49 4.90 1.54 -4.65
C GLY A 49 5.75 1.03 -5.81
N GLY A 50 5.19 1.05 -7.01
CA GLY A 50 5.85 0.63 -8.26
C GLY A 50 5.03 -0.37 -9.06
N THR A 51 5.71 -1.34 -9.68
CA THR A 51 5.14 -2.43 -10.48
C THR A 51 5.49 -3.80 -9.90
N ILE A 52 5.41 -3.93 -8.59
CA ILE A 52 5.86 -5.14 -7.86
C ILE A 52 5.05 -6.37 -8.30
N LEU A 53 3.72 -6.23 -8.41
CA LEU A 53 2.85 -7.34 -8.81
C LEU A 53 3.08 -7.76 -10.28
N GLU A 54 3.25 -6.78 -11.17
CA GLU A 54 3.46 -7.05 -12.58
C GLU A 54 4.86 -7.67 -12.85
N SER A 55 5.83 -7.36 -11.98
CA SER A 55 7.21 -7.87 -12.15
C SER A 55 7.40 -9.32 -11.71
N GLU A 56 6.44 -9.87 -10.94
CA GLU A 56 6.43 -11.26 -10.45
C GLU A 56 7.72 -11.66 -9.69
N ASP A 57 8.36 -10.69 -9.02
CA ASP A 57 9.64 -10.91 -8.32
C ASP A 57 9.48 -11.12 -6.81
N ILE A 58 8.25 -11.40 -6.37
CA ILE A 58 7.98 -11.79 -4.99
C ILE A 58 8.18 -13.29 -4.85
N SER A 59 9.31 -13.66 -4.28
CA SER A 59 9.58 -15.09 -4.02
C SER A 59 8.67 -15.65 -2.92
N CYS A 60 8.55 -16.97 -2.87
CA CYS A 60 7.81 -17.65 -1.80
C CYS A 60 8.44 -17.37 -0.42
N GLU A 61 9.75 -17.20 -0.36
CA GLU A 61 10.48 -16.88 0.86
C GLU A 61 10.12 -15.49 1.37
N LEU A 62 10.16 -14.47 0.49
CA LEU A 62 9.77 -13.11 0.85
C LEU A 62 8.29 -13.05 1.26
N ALA A 63 7.41 -13.68 0.50
CA ALA A 63 5.98 -13.77 0.84
C ALA A 63 5.75 -14.41 2.22
N SER A 64 6.49 -15.48 2.53
CA SER A 64 6.44 -16.15 3.84
C SER A 64 6.90 -15.24 4.97
N GLU A 65 7.99 -14.49 4.76
CA GLU A 65 8.53 -13.56 5.76
C GLU A 65 7.56 -12.39 6.02
N ILE A 66 6.94 -11.83 4.97
CA ILE A 66 5.92 -10.77 5.13
C ILE A 66 4.73 -11.30 5.94
N LYS A 67 4.23 -12.51 5.62
CA LYS A 67 3.14 -13.14 6.35
C LYS A 67 3.51 -13.44 7.82
N GLN A 68 4.76 -13.83 8.07
CA GLN A 68 5.24 -14.07 9.43
C GLN A 68 5.33 -12.78 10.23
N ILE A 69 5.84 -11.67 9.64
CA ILE A 69 5.87 -10.33 10.26
C ILE A 69 4.45 -9.89 10.66
N ALA A 70 3.47 -10.07 9.75
CA ALA A 70 2.07 -9.77 10.03
C ALA A 70 1.53 -10.62 11.20
N LYS A 71 1.76 -11.94 11.17
CA LYS A 71 1.34 -12.88 12.21
C LYS A 71 1.95 -12.57 13.58
N ASP A 72 3.17 -12.07 13.61
CA ASP A 72 3.87 -11.65 14.84
C ASP A 72 3.33 -10.31 15.39
N GLY A 73 2.30 -9.73 14.76
CA GLY A 73 1.70 -8.47 15.16
C GLY A 73 2.57 -7.25 14.89
N LYS A 74 3.62 -7.39 14.09
CA LYS A 74 4.54 -6.28 13.75
C LYS A 74 3.91 -5.38 12.68
N PRO A 75 4.11 -4.05 12.76
CA PRO A 75 3.55 -3.11 11.79
C PRO A 75 4.06 -3.35 10.36
N ILE A 76 3.14 -3.37 9.41
CA ILE A 76 3.42 -3.37 7.97
C ILE A 76 2.66 -2.22 7.31
N VAL A 77 3.35 -1.45 6.49
CA VAL A 77 2.74 -0.42 5.63
C VAL A 77 3.04 -0.72 4.18
N GLY A 78 1.98 -0.88 3.37
CA GLY A 78 2.08 -1.01 1.91
C GLY A 78 1.59 0.25 1.21
N VAL A 79 2.37 0.79 0.28
CA VAL A 79 1.99 1.97 -0.51
C VAL A 79 1.76 1.57 -1.96
N CYS A 80 0.62 1.95 -2.54
CA CYS A 80 0.25 1.71 -3.94
C CYS A 80 0.41 0.22 -4.33
N ALA A 81 1.41 -0.17 -5.13
CA ALA A 81 1.66 -1.57 -5.45
C ALA A 81 1.98 -2.42 -4.20
N GLY A 82 2.55 -1.82 -3.16
CA GLY A 82 2.71 -2.48 -1.86
C GLY A 82 1.37 -2.79 -1.18
N PHE A 83 0.37 -1.91 -1.29
CA PHE A 83 -0.97 -2.20 -0.81
C PHE A 83 -1.65 -3.29 -1.65
N GLN A 84 -1.53 -3.23 -2.97
CA GLN A 84 -2.03 -4.28 -3.86
C GLN A 84 -1.40 -5.64 -3.56
N LEU A 85 -0.12 -5.69 -3.21
CA LEU A 85 0.54 -6.93 -2.78
C LEU A 85 -0.03 -7.47 -1.47
N LEU A 86 -0.41 -6.60 -0.52
CA LEU A 86 -1.01 -7.02 0.76
C LEU A 86 -2.47 -7.45 0.62
N ALA A 87 -3.16 -7.06 -0.44
CA ALA A 87 -4.56 -7.38 -0.76
C ALA A 87 -4.73 -8.85 -1.16
N ASN A 88 -5.96 -9.27 -1.46
CA ASN A 88 -6.24 -10.61 -1.98
C ASN A 88 -5.74 -10.76 -3.40
N GLN A 89 -6.13 -9.83 -4.28
CA GLN A 89 -5.81 -9.88 -5.71
C GLN A 89 -5.93 -8.51 -6.38
N THR A 90 -5.35 -8.39 -7.56
CA THR A 90 -5.49 -7.22 -8.43
C THR A 90 -5.78 -7.64 -9.86
N ASP A 91 -6.88 -7.13 -10.43
CA ASP A 91 -7.11 -7.24 -11.87
C ASP A 91 -6.27 -6.19 -12.61
N ILE A 92 -5.25 -6.65 -13.33
CA ILE A 92 -4.39 -5.81 -14.18
C ILE A 92 -4.87 -5.74 -15.63
N GLY A 93 -6.02 -6.33 -15.94
CA GLY A 93 -6.58 -6.47 -17.27
C GLY A 93 -7.24 -5.22 -17.86
N ARG A 94 -6.77 -4.00 -17.51
CA ARG A 94 -7.38 -2.74 -17.96
C ARG A 94 -7.76 -2.62 -19.43
N LYS A 95 -6.99 -3.25 -20.32
CA LYS A 95 -7.21 -3.23 -21.78
C LYS A 95 -7.64 -4.60 -22.31
N SER A 96 -7.88 -5.55 -21.45
CA SER A 96 -8.31 -6.90 -21.79
C SER A 96 -9.84 -6.99 -21.76
N GLU A 97 -10.40 -7.84 -22.61
CA GLU A 97 -11.83 -8.17 -22.55
C GLU A 97 -12.18 -9.07 -21.36
N VAL A 98 -11.18 -9.71 -20.77
CA VAL A 98 -11.29 -10.54 -19.58
C VAL A 98 -10.34 -10.08 -18.50
N PRO A 99 -10.68 -10.26 -17.21
CA PRO A 99 -9.78 -9.94 -16.12
C PRO A 99 -8.43 -10.66 -16.23
N ILE A 100 -7.35 -9.99 -15.87
CA ILE A 100 -6.02 -10.58 -15.70
C ILE A 100 -5.63 -10.45 -14.24
N ILE A 101 -5.84 -11.54 -13.51
CA ILE A 101 -5.70 -11.54 -12.06
C ILE A 101 -4.25 -11.78 -11.65
N LYS A 102 -3.75 -10.96 -10.72
CA LYS A 102 -2.52 -11.15 -9.98
C LYS A 102 -2.86 -11.34 -8.51
N GLU A 103 -2.48 -12.50 -7.97
CA GLU A 103 -2.70 -12.83 -6.57
C GLU A 103 -1.81 -11.96 -5.67
N GLY A 104 -2.39 -11.47 -4.59
CA GLY A 104 -1.69 -10.82 -3.49
C GLY A 104 -1.36 -11.79 -2.36
N LEU A 105 -1.09 -11.24 -1.19
CA LEU A 105 -0.75 -12.03 0.01
C LEU A 105 -1.96 -12.38 0.88
N GLY A 106 -3.13 -11.76 0.62
CA GLY A 106 -4.36 -11.98 1.38
C GLY A 106 -4.26 -11.53 2.84
N LEU A 107 -3.52 -10.46 3.11
CA LEU A 107 -3.36 -9.91 4.46
C LEU A 107 -4.37 -8.79 4.76
N ILE A 108 -4.94 -8.19 3.72
CA ILE A 108 -6.02 -7.19 3.82
C ILE A 108 -7.12 -7.66 2.88
N ASP A 109 -8.34 -7.78 3.37
CA ASP A 109 -9.50 -8.29 2.62
C ASP A 109 -10.04 -7.26 1.63
N ILE A 110 -9.26 -7.04 0.56
CA ILE A 110 -9.56 -6.13 -0.55
C ILE A 110 -9.13 -6.78 -1.87
N ASP A 111 -9.96 -6.58 -2.88
CA ASP A 111 -9.65 -6.81 -4.29
C ASP A 111 -9.45 -5.48 -4.99
N PHE A 112 -8.43 -5.40 -5.84
CA PHE A 112 -8.20 -4.23 -6.68
C PHE A 112 -8.63 -4.47 -8.12
N SER A 113 -9.15 -3.42 -8.75
CA SER A 113 -9.51 -3.42 -10.17
C SER A 113 -9.13 -2.09 -10.84
N PRO A 114 -9.22 -2.00 -12.19
CA PRO A 114 -8.81 -0.81 -12.92
C PRO A 114 -9.55 0.46 -12.49
N LEU A 115 -8.79 1.41 -11.98
CA LEU A 115 -9.18 2.80 -11.73
C LEU A 115 -7.93 3.67 -11.82
N ILE A 116 -7.84 4.48 -12.86
CA ILE A 116 -6.68 5.35 -13.07
C ILE A 116 -6.86 6.63 -12.27
N SER A 117 -5.85 6.97 -11.52
CA SER A 117 -5.72 8.29 -10.91
C SER A 117 -4.26 8.75 -10.96
N SER A 118 -4.04 10.00 -11.34
CA SER A 118 -2.74 10.64 -11.35
C SER A 118 -2.95 12.11 -11.00
N ASP A 119 -3.13 12.39 -9.71
CA ASP A 119 -3.44 13.75 -9.24
C ASP A 119 -3.08 13.91 -7.76
N ARG A 120 -2.93 15.15 -7.31
CA ARG A 120 -2.93 15.45 -5.88
C ARG A 120 -4.28 15.13 -5.30
N VAL A 121 -4.27 14.55 -4.11
CA VAL A 121 -5.49 14.14 -3.44
C VAL A 121 -5.55 14.71 -2.03
N LYS A 122 -6.77 14.91 -1.59
CA LYS A 122 -7.13 15.13 -0.20
C LYS A 122 -7.95 13.95 0.25
N ALA A 123 -7.61 13.36 1.37
CA ALA A 123 -8.30 12.21 1.90
C ALA A 123 -8.75 12.45 3.34
N LYS A 124 -9.97 12.02 3.64
CA LYS A 124 -10.46 11.98 5.02
C LYS A 124 -9.88 10.79 5.74
N VAL A 125 -9.38 11.02 6.95
CA VAL A 125 -9.13 9.96 7.91
C VAL A 125 -10.49 9.47 8.42
N TYR A 126 -10.81 8.22 8.13
CA TYR A 126 -12.07 7.61 8.51
C TYR A 126 -11.98 6.86 9.84
N ASP A 127 -10.86 6.22 10.09
CA ASP A 127 -10.63 5.48 11.32
C ASP A 127 -9.18 5.58 11.81
N ASN A 128 -9.00 5.27 13.10
CA ASN A 128 -7.69 5.31 13.72
C ASN A 128 -6.85 4.08 13.38
N SER A 129 -5.56 4.30 13.20
CA SER A 129 -4.55 3.28 12.98
C SER A 129 -3.25 3.68 13.67
N PHE A 130 -2.23 2.83 13.60
CA PHE A 130 -0.93 3.19 14.18
C PHE A 130 -0.24 4.34 13.41
N ILE A 131 -0.61 4.61 12.13
CA ILE A 131 -0.10 5.76 11.36
C ILE A 131 -0.98 7.02 11.50
N THR A 132 -2.24 6.89 11.95
CA THR A 132 -3.16 8.03 12.09
C THR A 132 -3.54 8.32 13.53
N LYS A 133 -2.79 7.81 14.49
CA LYS A 133 -3.13 7.86 15.91
C LYS A 133 -3.43 9.28 16.40
N GLY A 134 -4.70 9.53 16.70
CA GLY A 134 -5.18 10.83 17.17
C GLY A 134 -5.40 11.88 16.08
N GLN A 135 -5.19 11.53 14.80
CA GLN A 135 -5.43 12.40 13.65
C GLN A 135 -6.90 12.32 13.25
N ASN A 136 -7.58 13.47 13.25
CA ASN A 136 -8.95 13.61 12.72
C ASN A 136 -9.00 14.59 11.54
N GLU A 137 -7.85 15.13 11.12
CA GLU A 137 -7.76 16.04 10.00
C GLU A 137 -7.59 15.30 8.68
N ASP A 138 -7.99 15.95 7.59
CA ASP A 138 -7.74 15.42 6.25
C ASP A 138 -6.23 15.31 6.00
N VAL A 139 -5.81 14.24 5.36
CA VAL A 139 -4.42 14.05 4.91
C VAL A 139 -4.29 14.39 3.43
N THR A 140 -3.09 14.77 3.02
CA THR A 140 -2.76 15.12 1.64
C THR A 140 -1.67 14.19 1.10
N GLY A 141 -1.59 14.12 -0.20
CA GLY A 141 -0.60 13.35 -0.94
C GLY A 141 -0.97 13.33 -2.42
N PHE A 142 -0.59 12.28 -3.11
CA PHE A 142 -0.98 12.12 -4.51
C PHE A 142 -1.29 10.67 -4.87
N HIS A 143 -2.15 10.50 -5.87
CA HIS A 143 -2.35 9.22 -6.53
C HIS A 143 -1.49 9.13 -7.79
N THR A 144 -0.90 7.97 -8.04
CA THR A 144 -0.30 7.61 -9.31
C THR A 144 -0.44 6.11 -9.52
N HIS A 145 -1.66 5.69 -9.93
CA HIS A 145 -1.98 4.29 -10.08
C HIS A 145 -2.93 4.02 -11.26
N THR A 146 -2.91 2.79 -11.74
CA THR A 146 -3.77 2.28 -12.81
C THR A 146 -4.90 1.39 -12.25
N TYR A 147 -4.65 0.72 -11.12
CA TYR A 147 -5.54 -0.26 -10.49
C TYR A 147 -5.86 0.20 -9.06
N GLY A 148 -6.68 1.23 -8.94
CA GLY A 148 -6.94 1.89 -7.66
C GLY A 148 -8.35 1.71 -7.09
N LYS A 149 -9.23 0.96 -7.79
CA LYS A 149 -10.55 0.64 -7.26
C LYS A 149 -10.43 -0.51 -6.26
N ALA A 150 -10.62 -0.20 -5.00
CA ALA A 150 -10.56 -1.14 -3.89
C ALA A 150 -11.98 -1.55 -3.47
N GLU A 151 -12.27 -2.84 -3.42
CA GLU A 151 -13.55 -3.42 -3.01
C GLU A 151 -13.29 -4.61 -2.09
N GLY A 152 -13.99 -4.72 -0.97
CA GLY A 152 -13.85 -5.79 0.02
C GLY A 152 -14.34 -5.38 1.39
N ASP A 153 -14.16 -6.25 2.39
CA ASP A 153 -14.68 -6.09 3.74
C ASP A 153 -13.64 -5.54 4.74
N ALA A 154 -12.40 -5.27 4.28
CA ALA A 154 -11.37 -4.69 5.14
C ALA A 154 -11.78 -3.32 5.68
N LYS A 155 -11.36 -3.03 6.90
CA LYS A 155 -11.64 -1.77 7.60
C LYS A 155 -11.01 -0.59 6.87
N PRO A 156 -11.82 0.35 6.31
CA PRO A 156 -11.29 1.49 5.60
C PRO A 156 -10.63 2.49 6.56
N LEU A 157 -9.49 3.03 6.15
CA LEU A 157 -8.77 4.07 6.90
C LEU A 157 -8.86 5.44 6.25
N PHE A 158 -8.84 5.48 4.91
CA PHE A 158 -8.84 6.71 4.13
C PHE A 158 -9.87 6.66 3.02
N TYR A 159 -10.61 7.76 2.86
CA TYR A 159 -11.42 8.01 1.67
C TYR A 159 -10.91 9.22 0.93
N SER A 160 -10.46 9.02 -0.29
CA SER A 160 -9.99 10.10 -1.16
C SER A 160 -11.07 10.68 -2.03
N GLN A 161 -10.86 11.94 -2.39
CA GLN A 161 -11.54 12.63 -3.45
C GLN A 161 -10.70 12.51 -4.72
N ILE A 162 -11.19 11.83 -5.75
CA ILE A 162 -10.53 11.79 -7.06
C ILE A 162 -11.09 12.90 -7.94
N GLN A 163 -10.23 13.80 -8.40
CA GLN A 163 -10.65 14.93 -9.23
C GLN A 163 -10.71 14.57 -10.70
N ARG A 164 -9.93 13.58 -11.17
CA ARG A 164 -9.91 13.11 -12.56
C ARG A 164 -10.11 11.60 -12.62
N MET A 165 -11.34 11.21 -12.88
CA MET A 165 -11.65 9.82 -13.23
C MET A 165 -11.58 9.67 -14.75
N ASN A 166 -10.61 8.89 -15.23
CA ASN A 166 -10.37 8.62 -16.66
C ASN A 166 -10.23 9.87 -17.54
N TYR A 167 -9.30 9.87 -18.46
CA TYR A 167 -9.02 10.96 -19.41
C TYR A 167 -10.22 11.35 -20.29
N GLY A 168 -11.38 11.61 -19.74
CA GLY A 168 -12.59 11.96 -20.47
C GLY A 168 -13.72 12.54 -19.63
N ASP A 169 -13.72 12.34 -18.32
CA ASP A 169 -14.79 12.81 -17.43
C ASP A 169 -14.34 14.01 -16.57
N VAL A 170 -14.14 15.16 -17.21
CA VAL A 170 -13.63 16.38 -16.58
C VAL A 170 -14.63 17.10 -15.67
N ASN A 171 -15.90 16.67 -15.61
CA ASN A 171 -16.99 17.48 -15.06
C ASN A 171 -17.75 16.90 -13.86
N LYS A 172 -17.31 15.79 -13.26
CA LYS A 172 -17.95 15.33 -12.02
C LYS A 172 -17.18 15.87 -10.81
N LYS A 173 -17.88 16.64 -9.95
CA LYS A 173 -17.41 16.92 -8.59
C LYS A 173 -17.19 15.58 -7.92
N SER A 174 -15.93 15.26 -7.62
CA SER A 174 -15.60 14.03 -6.94
C SER A 174 -16.00 14.14 -5.47
N GLU A 175 -16.72 13.16 -4.98
CA GLU A 175 -17.00 12.98 -3.57
C GLU A 175 -15.85 12.20 -2.92
N TYR A 176 -15.73 12.27 -1.59
CA TYR A 176 -14.82 11.40 -0.82
C TYR A 176 -15.43 10.00 -0.75
N ASN A 177 -15.35 9.24 -1.81
CA ASN A 177 -16.02 7.95 -1.97
C ASN A 177 -15.10 6.81 -2.40
N ILE A 178 -13.79 7.08 -2.53
CA ILE A 178 -12.83 6.06 -2.96
C ILE A 178 -12.01 5.63 -1.77
N VAL A 179 -12.11 4.35 -1.44
CA VAL A 179 -11.23 3.73 -0.44
C VAL A 179 -9.79 3.83 -0.93
N SER A 180 -9.01 4.62 -0.23
CA SER A 180 -7.60 4.86 -0.55
C SER A 180 -6.64 4.35 0.51
N GLY A 181 -7.16 3.69 1.52
CA GLY A 181 -6.41 2.97 2.52
C GLY A 181 -7.31 2.11 3.38
N ALA A 182 -6.78 0.99 3.81
CA ALA A 182 -7.46 0.05 4.69
C ALA A 182 -6.44 -0.70 5.57
N CYS A 183 -6.94 -1.39 6.57
CA CYS A 183 -6.14 -2.28 7.42
C CYS A 183 -6.80 -3.64 7.58
N ASN A 184 -5.99 -4.61 8.02
CA ASN A 184 -6.49 -5.91 8.46
C ASN A 184 -7.24 -5.79 9.80
N ASP A 185 -7.90 -6.87 10.22
CA ASP A 185 -8.69 -6.91 11.44
C ASP A 185 -7.86 -6.64 12.70
N GLU A 186 -6.61 -7.13 12.73
CA GLU A 186 -5.67 -6.93 13.83
C GLU A 186 -5.12 -5.50 13.91
N GLY A 187 -5.25 -4.72 12.82
CA GLY A 187 -4.82 -3.32 12.74
C GLY A 187 -3.30 -3.12 12.65
N ASN A 188 -2.52 -4.17 12.41
CA ASN A 188 -1.07 -4.10 12.26
C ASN A 188 -0.59 -4.09 10.81
N VAL A 189 -1.44 -4.42 9.84
CA VAL A 189 -1.14 -4.34 8.41
C VAL A 189 -2.00 -3.26 7.78
N ILE A 190 -1.35 -2.25 7.21
CA ILE A 190 -2.01 -1.10 6.58
C ILE A 190 -1.58 -1.00 5.13
N GLY A 191 -2.56 -0.73 4.27
CA GLY A 191 -2.33 -0.35 2.89
C GLY A 191 -2.86 1.04 2.57
N THR A 192 -2.18 1.77 1.71
CA THR A 192 -2.64 3.07 1.20
C THR A 192 -2.29 3.25 -0.29
N MET A 193 -3.22 3.85 -1.05
CA MET A 193 -2.98 4.29 -2.43
C MET A 193 -2.43 5.71 -2.51
N ILE A 194 -2.26 6.38 -1.36
CA ILE A 194 -1.80 7.76 -1.28
C ILE A 194 -0.29 7.78 -1.13
N HIS A 195 0.41 8.27 -2.14
CA HIS A 195 1.85 8.54 -2.07
C HIS A 195 2.13 9.80 -1.24
N ASN A 196 3.30 9.86 -0.66
CA ASN A 196 3.79 10.93 0.24
C ASN A 196 2.90 11.15 1.48
N ILE A 197 2.07 10.20 1.84
CA ILE A 197 1.21 10.35 3.01
C ILE A 197 2.02 10.53 4.30
N LEU A 198 3.17 9.84 4.41
CA LEU A 198 4.08 9.93 5.55
C LEU A 198 4.96 11.19 5.51
N ASP A 199 5.15 11.78 4.33
CA ASP A 199 6.07 12.91 4.10
C ASP A 199 5.35 14.27 4.19
N GLU A 200 4.13 14.34 3.65
CA GLU A 200 3.36 15.58 3.57
C GLU A 200 2.50 15.84 4.84
N ASN A 201 2.37 14.86 5.73
CA ASN A 201 1.51 14.96 6.92
C ASN A 201 2.33 14.78 8.20
N PRO A 202 2.84 15.86 8.80
CA PRO A 202 3.81 15.80 9.90
C PRO A 202 3.27 15.22 11.22
N ILE A 203 2.00 14.84 11.25
CA ILE A 203 1.33 14.24 12.41
C ILE A 203 1.21 12.72 12.27
N ILE A 204 1.55 12.16 11.11
CA ILE A 204 1.59 10.72 10.85
C ILE A 204 2.92 10.11 11.25
#